data_5b039a9b733f370a10b3d81be40cff99
#
_entry.id   5b039a9b733f370a10b3d81be40cff99
#
_cell.length_a   1.000
_cell.length_b   1.000
_cell.length_c   1.000
_cell.angle_alpha   90.00
_cell.angle_beta   90.00
_cell.angle_gamma   90.00
#
_symmetry.space_group_name_H-M   'P 1'
#
loop_
_entity.id
_entity.type
_entity.pdbx_description
1 polymer ?
#
loop_
_entity_poly.entity_id
_entity_poly.type
_entity_poly.pdbx_seq_one_letter_code
_entity_poly.pdbx_strand_id
1 'polypeptide(L)'
;MKRSTHLIAYRLWLLALFFLFSSQGFARDIEPKPMHYELPSWFKQTFLEIPVDVQDAQTRGKKLLIFFHLDDCPYCAHLLQENFTEGTNREKIEGKFDVIAINVRGDLPVNWIDGTVYTEKQLARKLGVFATPAVLTMGPKPEVTKKIMGYKKPGEFMSLLGFNAH
;
A
#
# COMPACT_ATOMS: atom_id res chain seq x y z
N MET A 1 33.72 35.89 -53.67
CA MET A 1 33.79 34.81 -52.67
C MET A 1 33.10 35.18 -51.36
N LYS A 2 31.86 35.68 -51.32
CA LYS A 2 31.15 36.07 -50.06
C LYS A 2 29.79 35.33 -49.82
N ARG A 3 29.37 34.40 -50.72
CA ARG A 3 28.04 33.75 -50.65
C ARG A 3 28.03 32.41 -49.87
N SER A 4 29.18 31.84 -49.60
CA SER A 4 29.25 30.48 -48.97
C SER A 4 29.18 30.49 -47.44
N THR A 5 29.58 31.58 -46.78
CA THR A 5 29.61 31.67 -45.31
C THR A 5 28.23 31.79 -44.66
N HIS A 6 27.27 32.44 -45.30
CA HIS A 6 25.90 32.58 -44.80
C HIS A 6 25.09 31.32 -44.82
N LEU A 7 25.33 30.43 -45.79
CA LEU A 7 24.62 29.13 -45.93
C LEU A 7 25.09 28.16 -44.85
N ILE A 8 26.37 28.20 -44.45
CA ILE A 8 26.89 27.34 -43.40
C ILE A 8 26.37 27.79 -42.02
N ALA A 9 26.37 29.13 -41.79
CA ALA A 9 25.83 29.66 -40.54
C ALA A 9 24.35 29.39 -40.36
N TYR A 10 23.54 29.45 -41.42
CA TYR A 10 22.10 29.14 -41.39
C TYR A 10 21.82 27.68 -41.13
N ARG A 11 22.62 26.77 -41.72
CA ARG A 11 22.52 25.31 -41.46
C ARG A 11 22.87 24.94 -40.03
N LEU A 12 23.89 25.57 -39.44
CA LEU A 12 24.27 25.35 -38.07
C LEU A 12 23.22 25.91 -37.09
N TRP A 13 22.56 27.00 -37.43
CA TRP A 13 21.50 27.61 -36.60
C TRP A 13 20.23 26.76 -36.63
N LEU A 14 19.85 26.16 -37.78
CA LEU A 14 18.74 25.24 -37.89
C LEU A 14 18.98 23.92 -37.12
N LEU A 15 20.21 23.44 -37.10
CA LEU A 15 20.59 22.25 -36.32
C LEU A 15 20.53 22.52 -34.80
N ALA A 16 20.94 23.73 -34.37
CA ALA A 16 20.83 24.11 -32.97
C ALA A 16 19.38 24.27 -32.49
N LEU A 17 18.49 24.78 -33.35
CA LEU A 17 17.05 24.88 -33.05
C LEU A 17 16.39 23.50 -32.96
N PHE A 18 16.82 22.53 -33.77
CA PHE A 18 16.29 21.15 -33.73
C PHE A 18 16.71 20.42 -32.45
N PHE A 19 17.91 20.72 -31.92
CA PHE A 19 18.38 20.11 -30.64
C PHE A 19 17.68 20.71 -29.38
N LEU A 20 17.18 21.94 -29.45
CA LEU A 20 16.47 22.55 -28.35
C LEU A 20 15.02 22.06 -28.18
N PHE A 21 14.47 21.42 -29.23
CA PHE A 21 13.09 20.91 -29.20
C PHE A 21 12.97 19.45 -28.74
N SER A 22 14.10 18.75 -28.56
CA SER A 22 14.11 17.31 -28.28
C SER A 22 14.12 16.94 -26.81
N SER A 23 14.03 17.89 -25.86
CA SER A 23 14.16 17.60 -24.42
C SER A 23 12.88 17.83 -23.61
N GLN A 24 11.71 17.90 -24.23
CA GLN A 24 10.46 17.82 -23.48
C GLN A 24 10.05 16.35 -23.38
N GLY A 25 10.81 15.60 -22.61
CA GLY A 25 10.33 14.35 -22.02
C GLY A 25 9.15 14.67 -21.13
N PHE A 26 7.94 14.54 -21.63
CA PHE A 26 6.75 14.48 -20.81
C PHE A 26 6.88 13.25 -19.90
N ALA A 27 7.43 13.43 -18.71
CA ALA A 27 7.11 12.56 -17.60
C ALA A 27 5.61 12.76 -17.36
N ARG A 28 4.79 11.92 -17.97
CA ARG A 28 3.40 11.77 -17.56
C ARG A 28 3.48 11.14 -16.18
N ASP A 29 3.29 11.95 -15.15
CA ASP A 29 2.85 11.45 -13.86
C ASP A 29 1.51 10.75 -14.11
N ILE A 30 1.57 9.43 -14.32
CA ILE A 30 0.39 8.60 -14.41
C ILE A 30 -0.14 8.53 -12.99
N GLU A 31 -0.95 9.51 -12.62
CA GLU A 31 -1.72 9.43 -11.40
C GLU A 31 -2.60 8.18 -11.49
N PRO A 32 -2.45 7.20 -10.57
CA PRO A 32 -3.15 5.94 -10.69
C PRO A 32 -4.66 6.22 -10.63
N LYS A 33 -5.36 5.81 -11.68
CA LYS A 33 -6.81 5.99 -11.82
C LYS A 33 -7.51 5.25 -10.67
N PRO A 34 -8.54 5.85 -10.04
CA PRO A 34 -9.34 5.19 -9.02
C PRO A 34 -9.78 3.79 -9.49
N MET A 35 -9.58 2.78 -8.65
CA MET A 35 -9.90 1.40 -8.98
C MET A 35 -10.77 0.82 -7.86
N HIS A 36 -12.01 0.49 -8.22
CA HIS A 36 -12.87 -0.25 -7.30
C HIS A 36 -12.31 -1.66 -7.09
N TYR A 37 -12.29 -2.13 -5.86
CA TYR A 37 -11.85 -3.47 -5.47
C TYR A 37 -12.67 -3.97 -4.29
N GLU A 38 -12.70 -5.28 -4.12
CA GLU A 38 -13.32 -5.93 -2.98
C GLU A 38 -12.24 -6.49 -2.05
N LEU A 39 -12.52 -6.47 -0.76
CA LEU A 39 -11.66 -7.12 0.21
C LEU A 39 -11.76 -8.65 0.04
N PRO A 40 -10.67 -9.41 0.18
CA PRO A 40 -10.71 -10.85 0.09
C PRO A 40 -11.72 -11.45 1.09
N SER A 41 -12.55 -12.37 0.62
CA SER A 41 -13.63 -13.00 1.42
C SER A 41 -13.11 -13.79 2.62
N TRP A 42 -11.84 -14.20 2.63
CA TRP A 42 -11.20 -14.89 3.75
C TRP A 42 -10.72 -13.96 4.87
N PHE A 43 -10.75 -12.62 4.67
CA PHE A 43 -10.49 -11.70 5.77
C PHE A 43 -11.50 -11.91 6.88
N LYS A 44 -10.99 -11.91 8.11
CA LYS A 44 -11.83 -12.12 9.28
C LYS A 44 -12.89 -11.02 9.39
N GLN A 45 -14.14 -11.41 9.43
CA GLN A 45 -15.22 -10.52 9.82
C GLN A 45 -15.16 -10.27 11.32
N THR A 46 -15.20 -9.02 11.73
CA THR A 46 -15.01 -8.60 13.12
C THR A 46 -15.89 -7.42 13.47
N PHE A 47 -16.18 -7.26 14.75
CA PHE A 47 -16.77 -6.04 15.33
C PHE A 47 -15.70 -5.00 15.70
N LEU A 48 -14.46 -5.20 15.26
CA LEU A 48 -13.30 -4.32 15.52
C LEU A 48 -12.98 -4.20 17.02
N GLU A 49 -13.17 -5.28 17.76
CA GLU A 49 -12.72 -5.45 19.15
C GLU A 49 -11.27 -5.96 19.14
N ILE A 50 -10.32 -5.06 18.96
CA ILE A 50 -8.92 -5.45 18.67
C ILE A 50 -8.31 -6.36 19.74
N PRO A 51 -8.53 -6.17 21.06
CA PRO A 51 -8.03 -7.12 22.06
C PRO A 51 -8.59 -8.54 21.86
N VAL A 52 -9.87 -8.67 21.50
CA VAL A 52 -10.55 -9.94 21.22
C VAL A 52 -10.00 -10.55 19.94
N ASP A 53 -9.84 -9.74 18.88
CA ASP A 53 -9.28 -10.20 17.61
C ASP A 53 -7.84 -10.73 17.74
N VAL A 54 -7.02 -10.08 18.59
CA VAL A 54 -5.67 -10.57 18.91
C VAL A 54 -5.76 -11.92 19.63
N GLN A 55 -6.62 -12.03 20.64
CA GLN A 55 -6.79 -13.28 21.41
C GLN A 55 -7.26 -14.42 20.51
N ASP A 56 -8.25 -14.16 19.66
CA ASP A 56 -8.76 -15.13 18.69
C ASP A 56 -7.68 -15.62 17.72
N ALA A 57 -6.85 -14.73 17.20
CA ALA A 57 -5.74 -15.11 16.36
C ALA A 57 -4.76 -16.03 17.10
N GLN A 58 -4.45 -15.73 18.36
CA GLN A 58 -3.56 -16.54 19.20
C GLN A 58 -4.10 -17.95 19.45
N THR A 59 -5.42 -18.12 19.70
CA THR A 59 -6.00 -19.44 19.90
C THR A 59 -5.85 -20.34 18.68
N ARG A 60 -5.66 -19.75 17.49
CA ARG A 60 -5.38 -20.44 16.23
C ARG A 60 -3.89 -20.52 15.88
N GLY A 61 -3.00 -20.12 16.80
CA GLY A 61 -1.56 -20.08 16.57
C GLY A 61 -1.13 -19.02 15.56
N LYS A 62 -1.99 -18.02 15.30
CA LYS A 62 -1.75 -16.93 14.36
C LYS A 62 -1.47 -15.60 15.08
N LYS A 63 -1.15 -14.57 14.30
CA LYS A 63 -1.07 -13.17 14.73
C LYS A 63 -2.16 -12.38 14.05
N LEU A 64 -2.56 -11.24 14.62
CA LEU A 64 -3.47 -10.33 13.94
C LEU A 64 -2.68 -9.45 12.96
N LEU A 65 -3.21 -9.29 11.74
CA LEU A 65 -2.76 -8.34 10.74
C LEU A 65 -3.90 -7.38 10.44
N ILE A 66 -3.66 -6.08 10.58
CA ILE A 66 -4.63 -5.03 10.27
C ILE A 66 -4.23 -4.40 8.94
N PHE A 67 -5.10 -4.52 7.94
CA PHE A 67 -4.95 -3.91 6.63
C PHE A 67 -5.71 -2.59 6.58
N PHE A 68 -4.98 -1.48 6.55
CA PHE A 68 -5.56 -0.15 6.40
C PHE A 68 -5.70 0.19 4.93
N HIS A 69 -6.92 0.53 4.54
CA HIS A 69 -7.26 0.80 3.16
C HIS A 69 -8.13 2.05 3.00
N LEU A 70 -8.38 2.41 1.76
CA LEU A 70 -9.29 3.46 1.34
C LEU A 70 -10.04 2.95 0.12
N ASP A 71 -11.32 3.28 0.01
CA ASP A 71 -12.11 2.97 -1.18
C ASP A 71 -11.47 3.62 -2.42
N ASP A 72 -11.58 2.95 -3.57
CA ASP A 72 -11.00 3.40 -4.84
C ASP A 72 -9.48 3.65 -4.81
N CYS A 73 -8.75 2.94 -3.96
CA CYS A 73 -7.31 3.03 -3.81
C CYS A 73 -6.57 2.06 -4.75
N PRO A 74 -5.95 2.53 -5.84
CA PRO A 74 -5.27 1.64 -6.81
C PRO A 74 -4.15 0.82 -6.19
N TYR A 75 -3.35 1.42 -5.33
CA TYR A 75 -2.25 0.73 -4.65
C TYR A 75 -2.74 -0.30 -3.63
N CYS A 76 -3.94 -0.10 -3.03
CA CYS A 76 -4.57 -1.10 -2.19
C CYS A 76 -5.01 -2.30 -3.03
N ALA A 77 -5.64 -2.04 -4.19
CA ALA A 77 -6.04 -3.08 -5.13
C ALA A 77 -4.82 -3.91 -5.60
N HIS A 78 -3.72 -3.26 -5.98
CA HIS A 78 -2.50 -3.95 -6.38
C HIS A 78 -1.92 -4.82 -5.25
N LEU A 79 -1.79 -4.28 -4.03
CA LEU A 79 -1.25 -5.05 -2.91
C LEU A 79 -2.12 -6.26 -2.59
N LEU A 80 -3.46 -6.10 -2.62
CA LEU A 80 -4.41 -7.20 -2.40
C LEU A 80 -4.29 -8.26 -3.49
N GLN A 81 -4.31 -7.87 -4.74
CA GLN A 81 -4.24 -8.79 -5.88
C GLN A 81 -2.96 -9.62 -5.85
N GLU A 82 -1.83 -9.00 -5.57
CA GLU A 82 -0.51 -9.65 -5.63
C GLU A 82 -0.20 -10.54 -4.42
N ASN A 83 -0.83 -10.28 -3.26
CA ASN A 83 -0.44 -10.94 -2.02
C ASN A 83 -1.60 -11.59 -1.24
N PHE A 84 -2.85 -11.19 -1.46
CA PHE A 84 -3.97 -11.62 -0.62
C PHE A 84 -5.09 -12.34 -1.38
N THR A 85 -5.12 -12.29 -2.72
CA THR A 85 -6.23 -12.86 -3.49
C THR A 85 -6.01 -14.35 -3.73
N GLU A 86 -4.87 -14.73 -4.24
CA GLU A 86 -4.56 -16.15 -4.55
C GLU A 86 -3.04 -16.40 -4.60
N GLY A 87 -2.66 -17.67 -4.69
CA GLY A 87 -1.28 -18.13 -4.81
C GLY A 87 -0.52 -18.22 -3.48
N THR A 88 0.76 -18.53 -3.59
CA THR A 88 1.63 -18.87 -2.44
C THR A 88 1.74 -17.75 -1.39
N ASN A 89 1.69 -16.47 -1.80
CA ASN A 89 1.74 -15.38 -0.84
C ASN A 89 0.48 -15.36 0.03
N ARG A 90 -0.71 -15.49 -0.59
CA ARG A 90 -1.98 -15.60 0.15
C ARG A 90 -1.93 -16.75 1.14
N GLU A 91 -1.54 -17.96 0.71
CA GLU A 91 -1.48 -19.13 1.57
C GLU A 91 -0.54 -18.93 2.78
N LYS A 92 0.63 -18.36 2.55
CA LYS A 92 1.59 -18.03 3.62
C LYS A 92 1.02 -17.00 4.60
N ILE A 93 0.38 -15.94 4.10
CA ILE A 93 -0.21 -14.89 4.93
C ILE A 93 -1.38 -15.47 5.74
N GLU A 94 -2.32 -16.16 5.09
CA GLU A 94 -3.48 -16.80 5.73
C GLU A 94 -3.05 -17.83 6.78
N GLY A 95 -1.97 -18.58 6.53
CA GLY A 95 -1.42 -19.53 7.49
C GLY A 95 -0.82 -18.89 8.74
N LYS A 96 -0.36 -17.66 8.67
CA LYS A 96 0.35 -16.97 9.78
C LYS A 96 -0.48 -15.88 10.46
N PHE A 97 -1.45 -15.32 9.74
CA PHE A 97 -2.21 -14.17 10.21
C PHE A 97 -3.72 -14.38 10.06
N ASP A 98 -4.45 -13.89 11.04
CA ASP A 98 -5.84 -13.47 10.83
C ASP A 98 -5.79 -12.02 10.35
N VAL A 99 -6.47 -11.75 9.25
CA VAL A 99 -6.43 -10.43 8.62
C VAL A 99 -7.76 -9.74 8.79
N ILE A 100 -7.75 -8.53 9.32
CA ILE A 100 -8.91 -7.62 9.37
C ILE A 100 -8.62 -6.38 8.54
N ALA A 101 -9.66 -5.69 8.09
CA ALA A 101 -9.53 -4.45 7.33
C ALA A 101 -10.10 -3.26 8.12
N ILE A 102 -9.46 -2.10 7.99
CA ILE A 102 -9.89 -0.81 8.55
C ILE A 102 -9.83 0.24 7.44
N ASN A 103 -10.97 0.90 7.19
CA ASN A 103 -11.02 2.02 6.25
C ASN A 103 -10.50 3.29 6.92
N VAL A 104 -9.43 3.89 6.39
CA VAL A 104 -8.82 5.10 7.00
C VAL A 104 -9.74 6.34 6.97
N ARG A 105 -10.86 6.28 6.26
CA ARG A 105 -11.93 7.30 6.26
C ARG A 105 -13.22 6.81 6.92
N GLY A 106 -13.24 5.58 7.42
CA GLY A 106 -14.41 4.95 8.02
C GLY A 106 -14.79 5.56 9.38
N ASP A 107 -16.03 5.35 9.74
CA ASP A 107 -16.63 5.84 10.99
C ASP A 107 -17.08 4.71 11.94
N LEU A 108 -16.80 3.43 11.59
CA LEU A 108 -17.10 2.32 12.48
C LEU A 108 -16.32 2.45 13.79
N PRO A 109 -16.93 2.10 14.93
CA PRO A 109 -16.23 2.09 16.21
C PRO A 109 -15.19 0.97 16.25
N VAL A 110 -14.01 1.29 16.74
CA VAL A 110 -12.89 0.35 16.96
C VAL A 110 -12.48 0.42 18.42
N ASN A 111 -12.64 -0.67 19.15
CA ASN A 111 -12.13 -0.78 20.51
C ASN A 111 -10.63 -1.12 20.44
N TRP A 112 -9.81 -0.15 20.85
CA TRP A 112 -8.35 -0.30 20.75
C TRP A 112 -7.75 -0.90 22.02
N ILE A 113 -6.49 -1.34 21.93
CA ILE A 113 -5.75 -2.00 23.02
C ILE A 113 -5.56 -1.14 24.27
N ASP A 114 -5.74 0.17 24.20
CA ASP A 114 -5.70 1.08 25.36
C ASP A 114 -7.07 1.23 26.06
N GLY A 115 -8.06 0.45 25.63
CA GLY A 115 -9.43 0.50 26.15
C GLY A 115 -10.27 1.69 25.64
N THR A 116 -9.71 2.48 24.73
CA THR A 116 -10.42 3.62 24.12
C THR A 116 -11.11 3.20 22.84
N VAL A 117 -12.33 3.64 22.65
CA VAL A 117 -13.07 3.47 21.39
C VAL A 117 -12.76 4.64 20.47
N TYR A 118 -12.22 4.35 19.31
CA TYR A 118 -11.95 5.31 18.23
C TYR A 118 -12.91 5.03 17.07
N THR A 119 -13.14 6.01 16.20
CA THR A 119 -13.58 5.67 14.86
C THR A 119 -12.39 5.15 14.06
N GLU A 120 -12.62 4.38 12.99
CA GLU A 120 -11.57 3.87 12.10
C GLU A 120 -10.60 4.98 11.66
N LYS A 121 -11.14 6.14 11.22
CA LYS A 121 -10.35 7.31 10.83
C LYS A 121 -9.55 7.93 11.99
N GLN A 122 -10.10 7.92 13.20
CA GLN A 122 -9.39 8.43 14.38
C GLN A 122 -8.25 7.49 14.76
N LEU A 123 -8.50 6.18 14.74
CA LEU A 123 -7.47 5.18 15.00
C LEU A 123 -6.34 5.26 13.98
N ALA A 124 -6.67 5.36 12.68
CA ALA A 124 -5.66 5.51 11.64
C ALA A 124 -4.75 6.72 11.91
N ARG A 125 -5.31 7.88 12.27
CA ARG A 125 -4.53 9.08 12.64
C ARG A 125 -3.68 8.86 13.89
N LYS A 126 -4.26 8.29 14.95
CA LYS A 126 -3.53 7.95 16.20
C LYS A 126 -2.31 7.07 15.93
N LEU A 127 -2.47 6.09 15.05
CA LEU A 127 -1.40 5.16 14.68
C LEU A 127 -0.43 5.75 13.63
N GLY A 128 -0.63 6.99 13.19
CA GLY A 128 0.21 7.64 12.18
C GLY A 128 0.12 6.94 10.82
N VAL A 129 -1.06 6.44 10.45
CA VAL A 129 -1.35 5.91 9.12
C VAL A 129 -1.72 7.08 8.22
N PHE A 130 -0.76 7.54 7.43
CA PHE A 130 -0.91 8.70 6.55
C PHE A 130 -0.89 8.34 5.05
N ALA A 131 -0.71 7.07 4.73
CA ALA A 131 -0.77 6.56 3.36
C ALA A 131 -1.42 5.17 3.34
N THR A 132 -2.12 4.85 2.26
CA THR A 132 -2.71 3.53 2.01
C THR A 132 -2.11 2.92 0.73
N PRO A 133 -2.00 1.58 0.68
CA PRO A 133 -2.27 0.65 1.77
C PRO A 133 -1.29 0.81 2.93
N ALA A 134 -1.71 0.45 4.16
CA ALA A 134 -0.78 0.26 5.26
C ALA A 134 -1.13 -1.04 5.99
N VAL A 135 -0.13 -1.68 6.56
CA VAL A 135 -0.30 -2.95 7.27
C VAL A 135 0.35 -2.84 8.63
N LEU A 136 -0.41 -3.18 9.67
CA LEU A 136 0.11 -3.36 11.01
C LEU A 136 0.02 -4.82 11.40
N THR A 137 1.05 -5.34 12.09
CA THR A 137 0.98 -6.67 12.73
C THR A 137 0.97 -6.51 14.25
N MET A 138 0.12 -7.31 14.89
CA MET A 138 0.02 -7.34 16.33
C MET A 138 0.77 -8.57 16.87
N GLY A 139 1.44 -8.39 18.02
CA GLY A 139 2.11 -9.47 18.72
C GLY A 139 1.14 -10.39 19.48
N PRO A 140 1.68 -11.42 20.17
CA PRO A 140 0.89 -12.27 21.06
C PRO A 140 0.35 -11.49 22.28
N LYS A 141 1.01 -10.45 22.70
CA LYS A 141 0.43 -9.41 23.56
C LYS A 141 -0.23 -8.37 22.64
N PRO A 142 -1.31 -7.68 23.09
CA PRO A 142 -1.94 -6.65 22.29
C PRO A 142 -1.03 -5.41 22.14
N GLU A 143 -0.04 -5.54 21.25
CA GLU A 143 0.95 -4.51 20.91
C GLU A 143 1.22 -4.50 19.40
N VAL A 144 1.46 -3.34 18.84
CA VAL A 144 1.89 -3.20 17.45
C VAL A 144 3.35 -3.61 17.32
N THR A 145 3.62 -4.70 16.61
CA THR A 145 4.97 -5.24 16.40
C THR A 145 5.63 -4.75 15.12
N LYS A 146 4.84 -4.38 14.12
CA LYS A 146 5.35 -3.88 12.84
C LYS A 146 4.32 -2.97 12.17
N LYS A 147 4.83 -1.98 11.44
CA LYS A 147 4.04 -1.11 10.57
C LYS A 147 4.72 -0.98 9.20
N ILE A 148 4.01 -1.30 8.14
CA ILE A 148 4.43 -1.19 6.74
C ILE A 148 3.53 -0.15 6.09
N MET A 149 4.13 0.90 5.51
CA MET A 149 3.40 2.02 4.92
C MET A 149 3.56 2.04 3.41
N GLY A 150 2.46 2.28 2.71
CA GLY A 150 2.42 2.35 1.26
C GLY A 150 2.57 0.98 0.59
N TYR A 151 2.38 0.99 -0.73
CA TYR A 151 2.57 -0.20 -1.54
C TYR A 151 4.03 -0.69 -1.50
N LYS A 152 4.20 -1.99 -1.47
CA LYS A 152 5.48 -2.70 -1.56
C LYS A 152 5.36 -3.80 -2.60
N LYS A 153 6.41 -3.99 -3.40
CA LYS A 153 6.48 -5.14 -4.33
C LYS A 153 6.36 -6.46 -3.55
N PRO A 154 5.80 -7.52 -4.14
CA PRO A 154 5.50 -8.77 -3.44
C PRO A 154 6.66 -9.34 -2.61
N GLY A 155 7.85 -9.45 -3.18
CA GLY A 155 9.02 -9.97 -2.47
C GLY A 155 9.44 -9.11 -1.27
N GLU A 156 9.41 -7.78 -1.41
CA GLU A 156 9.69 -6.84 -0.32
C GLU A 156 8.62 -6.93 0.77
N PHE A 157 7.34 -6.95 0.36
CA PHE A 157 6.22 -7.06 1.29
C PHE A 157 6.29 -8.33 2.14
N MET A 158 6.51 -9.48 1.52
CA MET A 158 6.64 -10.77 2.19
C MET A 158 7.84 -10.79 3.13
N SER A 159 8.99 -10.24 2.71
CA SER A 159 10.17 -10.11 3.57
C SER A 159 9.88 -9.22 4.80
N LEU A 160 9.21 -8.09 4.60
CA LEU A 160 8.78 -7.20 5.70
C LEU A 160 7.80 -7.89 6.65
N LEU A 161 6.94 -8.79 6.21
CA LEU A 161 6.07 -9.62 7.05
C LEU A 161 6.82 -10.75 7.79
N GLY A 162 8.11 -10.92 7.50
CA GLY A 162 8.96 -11.94 8.13
C GLY A 162 8.82 -13.32 7.49
N PHE A 163 8.56 -13.35 6.18
CA PHE A 163 8.74 -14.52 5.34
C PHE A 163 10.07 -14.41 4.62
N ASN A 164 10.87 -15.48 4.65
CA ASN A 164 12.14 -15.50 3.91
C ASN A 164 11.84 -15.48 2.41
N ALA A 165 12.57 -14.67 1.65
CA ALA A 165 12.62 -14.78 0.21
C ALA A 165 13.29 -16.12 -0.13
N HIS A 166 12.58 -17.00 -0.81
CA HIS A 166 13.14 -18.18 -1.45
C HIS A 166 13.46 -17.88 -2.90
#